data_4758201af663be7592961c7a7aa63f3a
#
_entry.id   4758201af663be7592961c7a7aa63f3a
#
_cell.length_a   1.000
_cell.length_b   1.000
_cell.length_c   1.000
_cell.angle_alpha   90.00
_cell.angle_beta   90.00
_cell.angle_gamma   90.00
#
_symmetry.space_group_name_H-M   'P 1'
#
loop_
_entity.id
_entity.type
_entity.pdbx_description
1 polymer ?
#
loop_
_entity_poly.entity_id
_entity_poly.type
_entity_poly.pdbx_seq_one_letter_code
_entity_poly.pdbx_strand_id
1 'polypeptide(L)'
;MIKFPEQQDLIESVYLDITDKLLPEKLVQSTRYIHFKTIAQGGKALIQSCKDLHLGRIICYKQLKPEFAGDLVEQRRFLREARISAILQHPNTVPTYELGRDSHGCLFFTMKLVHGYTLREVLNYRERYDLSQLLEVVVQVAYALEYAHKHGVVHRDIKPENILVGPFGEVLLLDWGLAKVWKKDDVGEPRRGRGLSMGDPGAASVRVSDAAVVSITGQDDLQGTVTYMSPEQLRRDPALDARSDIFSLGVVLYEMLAGQTPAVANTVREMIDAIQFGAPDKPSVHSTLPIPALLEDLVMQCLSKSPDGRVADCGSLIRMLQEDW
;
A
#
# COMPACT_ATOMS: atom_id res chain seq x y z
N MET A 1 -9.81 12.19 16.25
CA MET A 1 -8.83 12.77 15.30
C MET A 1 -7.46 12.70 15.93
N ILE A 2 -6.52 12.03 15.28
CA ILE A 2 -5.14 11.87 15.74
C ILE A 2 -4.50 13.26 15.78
N LYS A 3 -3.99 13.69 16.95
CA LYS A 3 -3.23 14.94 17.08
C LYS A 3 -1.75 14.64 16.89
N PHE A 4 -1.18 15.15 15.81
CA PHE A 4 0.26 15.06 15.53
C PHE A 4 1.05 16.12 16.29
N PRO A 5 2.36 15.90 16.53
CA PRO A 5 3.27 17.00 16.85
C PRO A 5 3.11 18.09 15.80
N GLU A 6 3.09 19.36 16.21
CA GLU A 6 2.91 20.49 15.30
C GLU A 6 3.91 20.38 14.13
N GLN A 7 3.40 20.11 12.95
CA GLN A 7 4.15 20.29 11.72
C GLN A 7 4.09 21.78 11.40
N GLN A 8 5.11 22.52 11.77
CA GLN A 8 5.25 23.90 11.37
C GLN A 8 5.40 23.97 9.84
N ASP A 9 4.57 24.80 9.21
CA ASP A 9 4.75 25.35 7.85
C ASP A 9 4.49 24.43 6.63
N LEU A 10 3.55 23.47 6.69
CA LEU A 10 3.25 22.63 5.52
C LEU A 10 1.99 23.06 4.72
N ILE A 11 1.26 24.08 5.17
CA ILE A 11 0.07 24.56 4.46
C ILE A 11 0.45 25.78 3.63
N GLU A 12 0.55 25.59 2.30
CA GLU A 12 0.68 26.73 1.39
C GLU A 12 -0.66 27.53 1.39
N SER A 13 -0.58 28.80 1.73
CA SER A 13 -1.71 29.72 1.59
C SER A 13 -2.04 29.91 0.11
N VAL A 14 -3.34 30.02 -0.21
CA VAL A 14 -3.80 30.32 -1.57
C VAL A 14 -3.83 31.83 -1.76
N TYR A 15 -3.14 32.34 -2.77
CA TYR A 15 -3.07 33.77 -3.11
C TYR A 15 -3.68 34.03 -4.50
N LEU A 16 -4.36 35.16 -4.66
CA LEU A 16 -5.01 35.57 -5.92
C LEU A 16 -4.05 35.72 -7.09
N ASP A 17 -2.84 36.20 -6.87
CA ASP A 17 -1.79 36.31 -7.90
C ASP A 17 -1.30 34.96 -8.45
N ILE A 18 -1.58 33.86 -7.73
CA ILE A 18 -1.37 32.50 -8.22
C ILE A 18 -2.61 32.00 -8.97
N THR A 19 -3.83 32.26 -8.42
CA THR A 19 -5.08 31.77 -9.00
C THR A 19 -5.42 32.41 -10.33
N ASP A 20 -5.13 33.71 -10.49
CA ASP A 20 -5.48 34.50 -11.65
C ASP A 20 -4.34 34.65 -12.66
N LYS A 21 -3.23 33.95 -12.45
CA LYS A 21 -2.10 33.96 -13.37
C LYS A 21 -2.45 33.34 -14.72
N LEU A 22 -2.27 34.12 -15.77
CA LEU A 22 -2.49 33.64 -17.13
C LEU A 22 -1.50 32.54 -17.50
N LEU A 23 -1.99 31.54 -18.25
CA LEU A 23 -1.13 30.52 -18.83
C LEU A 23 -0.26 31.12 -19.93
N PRO A 24 0.98 30.66 -20.12
CA PRO A 24 1.80 31.08 -21.24
C PRO A 24 1.17 30.62 -22.58
N GLU A 25 1.34 31.39 -23.65
CA GLU A 25 0.80 31.07 -24.97
C GLU A 25 1.22 29.69 -25.50
N LYS A 26 2.42 29.24 -25.11
CA LYS A 26 2.93 27.90 -25.43
C LYS A 26 3.19 27.12 -24.12
N LEU A 27 2.44 26.07 -23.92
CA LEU A 27 2.67 25.12 -22.83
C LEU A 27 3.78 24.16 -23.25
N VAL A 28 4.95 24.30 -22.62
CA VAL A 28 6.10 23.42 -22.85
C VAL A 28 6.19 22.44 -21.69
N GLN A 29 5.97 21.17 -21.97
CA GLN A 29 5.93 20.13 -20.93
C GLN A 29 7.25 19.98 -20.16
N SER A 30 8.38 20.21 -20.82
CA SER A 30 9.72 20.13 -20.20
C SER A 30 10.00 21.21 -19.15
N THR A 31 9.23 22.30 -19.13
CA THR A 31 9.38 23.39 -18.15
C THR A 31 8.25 23.47 -17.14
N ARG A 32 7.32 22.51 -17.18
CA ARG A 32 6.14 22.48 -16.29
C ARG A 32 6.53 22.24 -14.84
N TYR A 33 7.44 21.31 -14.60
CA TYR A 33 7.87 20.91 -13.26
C TYR A 33 9.22 21.48 -12.94
N ILE A 34 9.32 22.21 -11.82
CA ILE A 34 10.54 22.89 -11.35
C ILE A 34 10.73 22.73 -9.85
N HIS A 35 11.87 23.18 -9.34
CA HIS A 35 12.20 23.18 -7.90
C HIS A 35 12.08 21.80 -7.25
N PHE A 36 12.72 20.80 -7.84
CA PHE A 36 12.74 19.44 -7.31
C PHE A 36 13.50 19.38 -5.98
N LYS A 37 12.81 18.77 -4.97
CA LYS A 37 13.41 18.45 -3.68
C LYS A 37 13.17 16.97 -3.39
N THR A 38 14.24 16.22 -3.14
CA THR A 38 14.16 14.80 -2.81
C THR A 38 13.45 14.62 -1.47
N ILE A 39 12.39 13.76 -1.46
CA ILE A 39 11.65 13.34 -0.29
C ILE A 39 12.17 11.98 0.17
N ALA A 40 12.26 11.02 -0.75
CA ALA A 40 12.71 9.67 -0.47
C ALA A 40 13.42 9.06 -1.67
N GLN A 41 14.33 8.14 -1.40
CA GLN A 41 15.05 7.39 -2.40
C GLN A 41 14.90 5.89 -2.14
N GLY A 42 14.00 5.26 -2.87
CA GLY A 42 13.84 3.81 -2.87
C GLY A 42 14.91 3.11 -3.72
N GLY A 43 14.94 1.79 -3.68
CA GLY A 43 15.88 0.99 -4.48
C GLY A 43 15.83 1.31 -5.98
N LYS A 44 14.62 1.49 -6.55
CA LYS A 44 14.40 1.63 -8.01
C LYS A 44 13.79 2.95 -8.44
N ALA A 45 13.22 3.72 -7.54
CA ALA A 45 12.59 4.99 -7.84
C ALA A 45 13.08 6.11 -6.94
N LEU A 46 13.06 7.32 -7.47
CA LEU A 46 13.30 8.55 -6.77
C LEU A 46 11.97 9.27 -6.56
N ILE A 47 11.70 9.69 -5.32
CA ILE A 47 10.50 10.44 -4.95
C ILE A 47 10.91 11.85 -4.57
N GLN A 48 10.34 12.83 -5.25
CA GLN A 48 10.65 14.25 -5.09
C GLN A 48 9.36 15.06 -4.96
N SER A 49 9.40 16.18 -4.25
CA SER A 49 8.42 17.24 -4.44
C SER A 49 8.89 18.16 -5.55
N CYS A 50 7.96 18.73 -6.30
CA CYS A 50 8.23 19.75 -7.30
C CYS A 50 7.05 20.69 -7.46
N LYS A 51 7.30 21.88 -8.03
CA LYS A 51 6.25 22.84 -8.34
C LYS A 51 5.71 22.62 -9.75
N ASP A 52 4.40 22.37 -9.86
CA ASP A 52 3.67 22.38 -11.12
C ASP A 52 3.31 23.83 -11.47
N LEU A 53 4.02 24.40 -12.43
CA LEU A 53 3.84 25.80 -12.86
C LEU A 53 2.49 26.08 -13.51
N HIS A 54 1.87 25.06 -14.13
CA HIS A 54 0.59 25.25 -14.79
C HIS A 54 -0.56 25.39 -13.77
N LEU A 55 -0.50 24.64 -12.68
CA LEU A 55 -1.54 24.65 -11.63
C LEU A 55 -1.12 25.44 -10.38
N GLY A 56 0.13 25.95 -10.33
CA GLY A 56 0.64 26.75 -9.23
C GLY A 56 0.75 25.99 -7.89
N ARG A 57 0.88 24.66 -7.91
CA ARG A 57 0.86 23.81 -6.72
C ARG A 57 2.12 22.97 -6.58
N ILE A 58 2.41 22.54 -5.35
CA ILE A 58 3.43 21.53 -5.09
C ILE A 58 2.81 20.15 -5.24
N ILE A 59 3.54 19.24 -5.89
CA ILE A 59 3.13 17.86 -6.14
C ILE A 59 4.26 16.89 -5.81
N CYS A 60 3.92 15.61 -5.68
CA CYS A 60 4.88 14.52 -5.62
C CYS A 60 5.20 14.03 -7.04
N TYR A 61 6.49 13.88 -7.33
CA TYR A 61 7.04 13.39 -8.59
C TYR A 61 7.83 12.12 -8.32
N LYS A 62 7.34 10.97 -8.79
CA LYS A 62 8.01 9.67 -8.66
C LYS A 62 8.63 9.34 -10.01
N GLN A 63 9.93 9.07 -10.05
CA GLN A 63 10.70 8.80 -11.25
C GLN A 63 11.39 7.44 -11.13
N LEU A 64 11.35 6.65 -12.20
CA LEU A 64 12.19 5.45 -12.32
C LEU A 64 13.65 5.90 -12.50
N LYS A 65 14.55 5.36 -11.66
CA LYS A 65 15.97 5.74 -11.72
C LYS A 65 16.59 5.41 -13.08
N PRO A 66 17.54 6.23 -13.57
CA PRO A 66 18.14 6.06 -14.90
C PRO A 66 18.77 4.68 -15.13
N GLU A 67 19.35 4.07 -14.11
CA GLU A 67 19.93 2.72 -14.18
C GLU A 67 18.90 1.62 -14.55
N PHE A 68 17.61 1.87 -14.31
CA PHE A 68 16.52 0.96 -14.66
C PHE A 68 15.74 1.38 -15.92
N ALA A 69 16.12 2.49 -16.55
CA ALA A 69 15.42 3.01 -17.74
C ALA A 69 15.46 2.04 -18.92
N GLY A 70 16.47 1.16 -19.03
CA GLY A 70 16.56 0.10 -20.03
C GLY A 70 15.92 -1.24 -19.60
N ASP A 71 15.54 -1.41 -18.34
CA ASP A 71 14.99 -2.65 -17.84
C ASP A 71 13.46 -2.73 -18.08
N LEU A 72 13.04 -3.55 -19.03
CA LEU A 72 11.64 -3.71 -19.40
C LEU A 72 10.78 -4.29 -18.27
N VAL A 73 11.36 -5.06 -17.35
CA VAL A 73 10.61 -5.64 -16.21
C VAL A 73 10.29 -4.52 -15.23
N GLU A 74 11.27 -3.69 -14.88
CA GLU A 74 11.08 -2.58 -13.96
C GLU A 74 10.22 -1.47 -14.57
N GLN A 75 10.36 -1.17 -15.86
CA GLN A 75 9.43 -0.27 -16.56
C GLN A 75 7.98 -0.77 -16.48
N ARG A 76 7.73 -2.05 -16.71
CA ARG A 76 6.37 -2.62 -16.65
C ARG A 76 5.79 -2.55 -15.24
N ARG A 77 6.61 -2.78 -14.21
CA ARG A 77 6.19 -2.65 -12.78
C ARG A 77 5.82 -1.21 -12.48
N PHE A 78 6.67 -0.26 -12.85
CA PHE A 78 6.44 1.16 -12.65
C PHE A 78 5.16 1.65 -13.36
N LEU A 79 4.97 1.26 -14.62
CA LEU A 79 3.75 1.58 -15.38
C LEU A 79 2.50 0.96 -14.79
N ARG A 80 2.60 -0.27 -14.26
CA ARG A 80 1.48 -0.95 -13.59
C ARG A 80 1.08 -0.20 -12.33
N GLU A 81 2.04 0.16 -11.48
CA GLU A 81 1.80 0.96 -10.28
C GLU A 81 1.08 2.26 -10.62
N ALA A 82 1.63 3.07 -11.54
CA ALA A 82 1.04 4.32 -11.95
C ALA A 82 -0.40 4.17 -12.47
N ARG A 83 -0.67 3.13 -13.28
CA ARG A 83 -2.00 2.87 -13.86
C ARG A 83 -3.00 2.39 -12.82
N ILE A 84 -2.59 1.51 -11.91
CA ILE A 84 -3.46 1.05 -10.81
C ILE A 84 -3.81 2.24 -9.91
N SER A 85 -2.82 3.03 -9.48
CA SER A 85 -3.05 4.23 -8.68
C SER A 85 -3.97 5.25 -9.38
N ALA A 86 -3.88 5.37 -10.71
CA ALA A 86 -4.75 6.27 -11.49
C ALA A 86 -6.20 5.76 -11.60
N ILE A 87 -6.42 4.44 -11.63
CA ILE A 87 -7.74 3.81 -11.71
C ILE A 87 -8.44 3.82 -10.36
N LEU A 88 -7.70 3.62 -9.27
CA LEU A 88 -8.24 3.55 -7.92
C LEU A 88 -8.51 4.97 -7.38
N GLN A 89 -9.68 5.51 -7.70
CA GLN A 89 -10.13 6.83 -7.26
C GLN A 89 -10.98 6.69 -5.99
N HIS A 90 -10.34 6.73 -4.83
CA HIS A 90 -10.99 6.65 -3.53
C HIS A 90 -10.40 7.69 -2.57
N PRO A 91 -11.16 8.25 -1.60
CA PRO A 91 -10.63 9.22 -0.63
C PRO A 91 -9.38 8.76 0.11
N ASN A 92 -9.26 7.46 0.36
CA ASN A 92 -8.14 6.84 1.06
C ASN A 92 -7.05 6.27 0.13
N THR A 93 -7.00 6.71 -1.14
CA THR A 93 -5.90 6.43 -2.08
C THR A 93 -5.25 7.74 -2.55
N VAL A 94 -3.99 7.67 -2.99
CA VAL A 94 -3.29 8.86 -3.48
C VAL A 94 -3.65 9.13 -4.93
N PRO A 95 -4.26 10.30 -5.26
CA PRO A 95 -4.59 10.64 -6.64
C PRO A 95 -3.33 10.77 -7.51
N THR A 96 -3.28 10.03 -8.61
CA THR A 96 -2.28 10.17 -9.67
C THR A 96 -2.75 11.19 -10.70
N TYR A 97 -1.86 12.10 -11.12
CA TYR A 97 -2.20 13.21 -12.02
C TYR A 97 -1.73 13.00 -13.45
N GLU A 98 -0.49 12.57 -13.62
CA GLU A 98 0.13 12.43 -14.94
C GLU A 98 1.12 11.27 -14.94
N LEU A 99 1.26 10.61 -16.10
CA LEU A 99 2.27 9.60 -16.38
C LEU A 99 2.98 9.99 -17.67
N GLY A 100 4.31 10.03 -17.65
CA GLY A 100 5.11 10.49 -18.80
C GLY A 100 6.53 9.96 -18.83
N ARG A 101 7.30 10.59 -19.73
CA ARG A 101 8.75 10.45 -19.80
C ARG A 101 9.38 11.83 -19.70
N ASP A 102 10.48 11.93 -18.99
CA ASP A 102 11.26 13.15 -18.90
C ASP A 102 12.14 13.36 -20.17
N SER A 103 12.91 14.44 -20.19
CA SER A 103 13.82 14.78 -21.31
C SER A 103 14.93 13.74 -21.53
N HIS A 104 15.20 12.88 -20.55
CA HIS A 104 16.19 11.80 -20.61
C HIS A 104 15.55 10.43 -20.95
N GLY A 105 14.22 10.41 -21.19
CA GLY A 105 13.47 9.19 -21.50
C GLY A 105 13.08 8.36 -20.28
N CYS A 106 13.40 8.79 -19.06
CA CYS A 106 13.02 8.10 -17.83
C CYS A 106 11.51 8.22 -17.57
N LEU A 107 10.90 7.12 -17.17
CA LEU A 107 9.49 7.11 -16.78
C LEU A 107 9.28 7.90 -15.50
N PHE A 108 8.23 8.69 -15.45
CA PHE A 108 7.77 9.35 -14.24
C PHE A 108 6.23 9.33 -14.16
N PHE A 109 5.72 9.47 -12.95
CA PHE A 109 4.34 9.90 -12.75
C PHE A 109 4.26 10.90 -11.60
N THR A 110 3.22 11.73 -11.65
CA THR A 110 2.96 12.73 -10.62
C THR A 110 1.70 12.39 -9.85
N MET A 111 1.69 12.73 -8.57
CA MET A 111 0.59 12.44 -7.67
C MET A 111 0.46 13.53 -6.59
N LYS A 112 -0.61 13.46 -5.80
CA LYS A 112 -0.79 14.37 -4.66
C LYS A 112 0.44 14.27 -3.75
N LEU A 113 1.03 15.42 -3.40
CA LEU A 113 1.96 15.49 -2.28
C LEU A 113 1.14 15.38 -1.00
N VAL A 114 1.46 14.38 -0.20
CA VAL A 114 0.78 14.12 1.06
C VAL A 114 1.71 14.49 2.20
N HIS A 115 1.17 15.19 3.19
CA HIS A 115 1.84 15.51 4.44
C HIS A 115 1.25 14.65 5.55
N GLY A 116 2.09 14.19 6.46
CA GLY A 116 1.66 13.33 7.55
C GLY A 116 2.77 12.40 8.01
N TYR A 117 2.39 11.44 8.81
CA TYR A 117 3.27 10.40 9.33
C TYR A 117 2.83 9.04 8.81
N THR A 118 3.77 8.17 8.53
CA THR A 118 3.45 6.76 8.31
C THR A 118 2.86 6.16 9.59
N LEU A 119 2.02 5.15 9.45
CA LEU A 119 1.50 4.44 10.62
C LEU A 119 2.64 3.85 11.44
N ARG A 120 3.78 3.49 10.81
CA ARG A 120 4.99 3.07 11.53
C ARG A 120 5.48 4.14 12.49
N GLU A 121 5.56 5.39 12.04
CA GLU A 121 5.96 6.52 12.88
C GLU A 121 4.92 6.81 13.98
N VAL A 122 3.63 6.64 13.67
CA VAL A 122 2.54 6.76 14.66
C VAL A 122 2.68 5.68 15.75
N LEU A 123 2.95 4.43 15.36
CA LEU A 123 3.10 3.31 16.29
C LEU A 123 4.32 3.42 17.21
N ASN A 124 5.37 4.16 16.82
CA ASN A 124 6.50 4.47 17.72
C ASN A 124 6.09 5.33 18.94
N TYR A 125 4.90 5.94 18.88
CA TYR A 125 4.29 6.76 19.96
C TYR A 125 2.88 6.26 20.28
N ARG A 126 2.67 4.94 20.19
CA ARG A 126 1.35 4.29 20.33
C ARG A 126 0.59 4.69 21.59
N GLU A 127 1.30 4.89 22.70
CA GLU A 127 0.74 5.30 23.98
C GLU A 127 0.03 6.66 23.97
N ARG A 128 0.22 7.46 22.91
CA ARG A 128 -0.43 8.77 22.73
C ARG A 128 -1.80 8.69 22.07
N TYR A 129 -2.19 7.50 21.60
CA TYR A 129 -3.41 7.29 20.83
C TYR A 129 -4.32 6.31 21.57
N ASP A 130 -5.60 6.65 21.64
CA ASP A 130 -6.60 5.74 22.16
C ASP A 130 -6.99 4.67 21.12
N LEU A 131 -7.65 3.62 21.59
CA LEU A 131 -8.07 2.51 20.76
C LEU A 131 -8.98 2.95 19.59
N SER A 132 -9.92 3.87 19.86
CA SER A 132 -10.86 4.36 18.84
C SER A 132 -10.13 5.06 17.69
N GLN A 133 -9.13 5.89 18.00
CA GLN A 133 -8.31 6.56 16.99
C GLN A 133 -7.53 5.58 16.12
N LEU A 134 -6.99 4.53 16.73
CA LEU A 134 -6.26 3.49 16.00
C LEU A 134 -7.20 2.66 15.11
N LEU A 135 -8.38 2.29 15.62
CA LEU A 135 -9.38 1.55 14.85
C LEU A 135 -9.89 2.37 13.65
N GLU A 136 -10.07 3.68 13.81
CA GLU A 136 -10.47 4.56 12.70
C GLU A 136 -9.48 4.51 11.54
N VAL A 137 -8.17 4.44 11.80
CA VAL A 137 -7.15 4.26 10.75
C VAL A 137 -7.37 2.96 9.99
N VAL A 138 -7.61 1.84 10.71
CA VAL A 138 -7.83 0.53 10.09
C VAL A 138 -9.12 0.52 9.25
N VAL A 139 -10.19 1.14 9.74
CA VAL A 139 -11.45 1.27 9.00
C VAL A 139 -11.25 2.04 7.69
N GLN A 140 -10.52 3.16 7.71
CA GLN A 140 -10.26 3.93 6.51
C GLN A 140 -9.39 3.15 5.49
N VAL A 141 -8.38 2.40 5.95
CA VAL A 141 -7.61 1.49 5.09
C VAL A 141 -8.51 0.39 4.52
N ALA A 142 -9.39 -0.19 5.34
CA ALA A 142 -10.32 -1.23 4.88
C ALA A 142 -11.30 -0.70 3.81
N TYR A 143 -11.74 0.56 3.85
CA TYR A 143 -12.52 1.18 2.78
C TYR A 143 -11.73 1.27 1.46
N ALA A 144 -10.45 1.67 1.50
CA ALA A 144 -9.60 1.68 0.30
C ALA A 144 -9.44 0.28 -0.30
N LEU A 145 -9.23 -0.73 0.55
CA LEU A 145 -9.10 -2.13 0.13
C LEU A 145 -10.42 -2.68 -0.43
N GLU A 146 -11.56 -2.42 0.22
CA GLU A 146 -12.88 -2.83 -0.27
C GLU A 146 -13.15 -2.28 -1.68
N TYR A 147 -12.82 -1.00 -1.90
CA TYR A 147 -12.91 -0.36 -3.20
C TYR A 147 -11.99 -1.03 -4.23
N ALA A 148 -10.72 -1.27 -3.89
CA ALA A 148 -9.76 -1.92 -4.76
C ALA A 148 -10.18 -3.37 -5.10
N HIS A 149 -10.62 -4.14 -4.11
CA HIS A 149 -11.08 -5.52 -4.28
C HIS A 149 -12.29 -5.62 -5.22
N LYS A 150 -13.23 -4.68 -5.12
CA LYS A 150 -14.36 -4.58 -6.07
C LYS A 150 -13.92 -4.31 -7.50
N HIS A 151 -12.78 -3.63 -7.68
CA HIS A 151 -12.16 -3.41 -8.99
C HIS A 151 -11.21 -4.56 -9.40
N GLY A 152 -11.19 -5.66 -8.65
CA GLY A 152 -10.34 -6.82 -8.95
C GLY A 152 -8.85 -6.59 -8.69
N VAL A 153 -8.50 -5.69 -7.77
CA VAL A 153 -7.10 -5.37 -7.41
C VAL A 153 -6.83 -5.79 -5.98
N VAL A 154 -5.80 -6.61 -5.76
CA VAL A 154 -5.25 -7.00 -4.46
C VAL A 154 -3.95 -6.26 -4.24
N HIS A 155 -3.77 -5.61 -3.09
CA HIS A 155 -2.64 -4.75 -2.79
C HIS A 155 -1.34 -5.52 -2.57
N ARG A 156 -1.35 -6.52 -1.71
CA ARG A 156 -0.27 -7.47 -1.39
C ARG A 156 0.94 -6.90 -0.63
N ASP A 157 0.92 -5.64 -0.24
CA ASP A 157 1.99 -5.01 0.57
C ASP A 157 1.39 -4.08 1.64
N ILE A 158 0.38 -4.56 2.36
CA ILE A 158 -0.20 -3.84 3.49
C ILE A 158 0.74 -3.94 4.67
N LYS A 159 1.24 -2.78 5.12
CA LYS A 159 2.13 -2.62 6.29
C LYS A 159 2.09 -1.19 6.79
N PRO A 160 2.50 -0.91 8.03
CA PRO A 160 2.45 0.44 8.60
C PRO A 160 3.20 1.50 7.79
N GLU A 161 4.27 1.13 7.09
CA GLU A 161 5.07 2.03 6.24
C GLU A 161 4.27 2.51 5.01
N ASN A 162 3.29 1.72 4.56
CA ASN A 162 2.43 2.02 3.40
C ASN A 162 1.08 2.65 3.78
N ILE A 163 0.88 3.01 5.03
CA ILE A 163 -0.30 3.71 5.53
C ILE A 163 0.15 5.06 6.03
N LEU A 164 -0.35 6.13 5.43
CA LEU A 164 -0.04 7.49 5.85
C LEU A 164 -1.25 8.11 6.55
N VAL A 165 -1.00 8.75 7.68
CA VAL A 165 -2.00 9.47 8.47
C VAL A 165 -1.67 10.95 8.45
N GLY A 166 -2.56 11.75 7.91
CA GLY A 166 -2.39 13.19 7.74
C GLY A 166 -2.93 14.02 8.89
N PRO A 167 -2.52 15.29 8.97
CA PRO A 167 -2.84 16.18 10.10
C PRO A 167 -4.33 16.56 10.18
N PHE A 168 -5.09 16.36 9.10
CA PHE A 168 -6.53 16.66 9.05
C PHE A 168 -7.40 15.42 9.20
N GLY A 169 -6.81 14.27 9.59
CA GLY A 169 -7.50 13.01 9.79
C GLY A 169 -7.63 12.17 8.52
N GLU A 170 -6.99 12.58 7.43
CA GLU A 170 -6.90 11.74 6.24
C GLU A 170 -6.00 10.52 6.48
N VAL A 171 -6.45 9.36 6.04
CA VAL A 171 -5.66 8.12 6.00
C VAL A 171 -5.54 7.70 4.56
N LEU A 172 -4.32 7.48 4.09
CA LEU A 172 -4.04 7.13 2.71
C LEU A 172 -3.23 5.84 2.62
N LEU A 173 -3.71 4.91 1.82
CA LEU A 173 -2.99 3.71 1.45
C LEU A 173 -2.06 4.01 0.28
N LEU A 174 -0.77 3.76 0.48
CA LEU A 174 0.33 4.06 -0.44
C LEU A 174 0.79 2.78 -1.15
N ASP A 175 1.55 2.96 -2.23
CA ASP A 175 2.39 1.96 -2.92
C ASP A 175 1.67 0.71 -3.44
N TRP A 176 1.10 0.85 -4.64
CA TRP A 176 0.46 -0.25 -5.41
C TRP A 176 1.46 -1.02 -6.30
N GLY A 177 2.78 -0.89 -6.04
CA GLY A 177 3.84 -1.49 -6.88
C GLY A 177 3.84 -3.02 -6.92
N LEU A 178 3.33 -3.67 -5.86
CA LEU A 178 3.16 -5.12 -5.79
C LEU A 178 1.74 -5.59 -6.10
N ALA A 179 0.82 -4.68 -6.43
CA ALA A 179 -0.57 -5.04 -6.64
C ALA A 179 -0.77 -6.03 -7.81
N LYS A 180 -1.73 -6.95 -7.63
CA LYS A 180 -2.15 -7.93 -8.63
C LYS A 180 -3.57 -7.64 -9.07
N VAL A 181 -3.78 -7.58 -10.38
CA VAL A 181 -5.14 -7.57 -10.93
C VAL A 181 -5.68 -8.99 -10.85
N TRP A 182 -6.76 -9.17 -10.13
CA TRP A 182 -7.45 -10.42 -9.90
C TRP A 182 -8.81 -10.37 -10.58
N LYS A 183 -9.14 -11.39 -11.36
CA LYS A 183 -10.48 -11.53 -11.96
C LYS A 183 -11.30 -12.48 -11.11
N LYS A 184 -12.47 -12.03 -10.69
CA LYS A 184 -13.41 -12.83 -9.89
C LYS A 184 -13.81 -14.14 -10.59
N ASP A 185 -13.74 -14.19 -11.91
CA ASP A 185 -14.06 -15.38 -12.72
C ASP A 185 -12.96 -16.45 -12.71
N ASP A 186 -11.78 -16.16 -12.16
CA ASP A 186 -10.70 -17.15 -12.02
C ASP A 186 -10.90 -18.10 -10.82
N VAL A 187 -11.92 -17.92 -10.00
CA VAL A 187 -12.18 -18.65 -8.74
C VAL A 187 -13.27 -19.72 -8.90
N GLY A 188 -13.70 -20.08 -10.08
CA GLY A 188 -14.92 -20.86 -10.19
C GLY A 188 -15.04 -22.01 -11.18
N GLU A 189 -13.96 -22.53 -11.81
CA GLU A 189 -14.05 -23.85 -12.48
C GLU A 189 -12.72 -24.61 -12.47
N PRO A 190 -12.70 -25.92 -12.12
CA PRO A 190 -11.52 -26.74 -12.36
C PRO A 190 -11.31 -26.82 -13.88
N ARG A 191 -10.14 -26.38 -14.35
CA ARG A 191 -9.74 -26.43 -15.77
C ARG A 191 -9.85 -27.85 -16.30
N ARG A 192 -11.02 -28.19 -16.86
CA ARG A 192 -11.11 -29.32 -17.80
C ARG A 192 -10.36 -28.91 -19.05
N GLY A 193 -9.37 -29.70 -19.42
CA GLY A 193 -8.48 -29.49 -20.54
C GLY A 193 -9.23 -29.07 -21.81
N ARG A 194 -8.98 -27.84 -22.25
CA ARG A 194 -9.24 -27.43 -23.64
C ARG A 194 -7.91 -27.37 -24.36
N GLY A 195 -7.87 -28.12 -25.46
CA GLY A 195 -6.75 -28.19 -26.34
C GLY A 195 -6.25 -26.85 -26.84
N LEU A 196 -4.96 -26.79 -27.10
CA LEU A 196 -4.23 -25.69 -27.71
C LEU A 196 -4.96 -25.15 -28.96
N SER A 197 -5.57 -23.99 -28.85
CA SER A 197 -5.92 -23.15 -30.00
C SER A 197 -4.78 -22.16 -30.20
N MET A 198 -4.05 -22.33 -31.29
CA MET A 198 -3.09 -21.35 -31.77
C MET A 198 -3.81 -20.07 -32.18
N GLY A 199 -3.37 -18.91 -31.67
CA GLY A 199 -3.70 -17.62 -32.26
C GLY A 199 -4.05 -16.52 -31.29
N ASP A 200 -3.14 -16.15 -30.38
CA ASP A 200 -3.07 -14.76 -29.90
C ASP A 200 -1.66 -14.46 -29.32
N PRO A 201 -0.83 -13.64 -29.99
CA PRO A 201 0.53 -13.36 -29.53
C PRO A 201 0.63 -12.40 -28.34
N GLY A 202 -0.52 -12.01 -27.71
CA GLY A 202 -0.58 -11.03 -26.63
C GLY A 202 -0.75 -11.57 -25.21
N ALA A 203 -1.07 -12.85 -25.05
CA ALA A 203 -1.32 -13.47 -23.74
C ALA A 203 -0.15 -14.36 -23.28
N ALA A 204 1.09 -13.86 -23.36
CA ALA A 204 2.19 -14.46 -22.63
C ALA A 204 1.91 -14.21 -21.15
N SER A 205 1.47 -15.24 -20.42
CA SER A 205 1.51 -15.30 -18.98
C SER A 205 2.95 -15.02 -18.55
N VAL A 206 3.23 -13.76 -18.19
CA VAL A 206 4.50 -13.39 -17.59
C VAL A 206 4.55 -14.14 -16.28
N ARG A 207 5.26 -15.26 -16.27
CA ARG A 207 5.75 -15.83 -15.01
C ARG A 207 6.46 -14.68 -14.31
N VAL A 208 5.87 -14.19 -13.22
CA VAL A 208 6.55 -13.25 -12.34
C VAL A 208 7.79 -14.01 -11.89
N SER A 209 8.91 -13.69 -12.51
CA SER A 209 10.21 -14.30 -12.22
C SER A 209 10.49 -14.15 -10.72
N ASP A 210 11.24 -15.08 -10.18
CA ASP A 210 11.73 -15.20 -8.81
C ASP A 210 12.34 -13.92 -8.20
N ALA A 211 12.49 -12.88 -9.00
CA ALA A 211 13.05 -11.58 -8.64
C ALA A 211 12.23 -10.72 -7.67
N ALA A 212 10.94 -11.03 -7.41
CA ALA A 212 10.14 -10.17 -6.51
C ALA A 212 10.56 -10.31 -5.04
N VAL A 213 11.09 -11.47 -4.63
CA VAL A 213 11.63 -11.68 -3.28
C VAL A 213 13.14 -11.38 -3.23
N VAL A 214 13.84 -11.45 -4.37
CA VAL A 214 15.30 -11.24 -4.45
C VAL A 214 15.69 -9.76 -4.60
N SER A 215 14.76 -8.87 -4.92
CA SER A 215 15.09 -7.45 -5.16
C SER A 215 14.91 -6.53 -3.95
N ILE A 216 14.83 -7.08 -2.74
CA ILE A 216 14.88 -6.29 -1.51
C ILE A 216 16.34 -6.20 -1.09
N THR A 217 16.90 -5.01 -1.15
CA THR A 217 18.29 -4.69 -0.92
C THR A 217 18.60 -4.55 0.57
N GLY A 218 18.60 -5.62 1.32
CA GLY A 218 19.00 -5.64 2.72
C GLY A 218 18.29 -6.75 3.50
N GLN A 219 19.01 -7.38 4.42
CA GLN A 219 18.47 -8.48 5.21
C GLN A 219 17.36 -7.99 6.16
N ASP A 220 17.51 -6.78 6.68
CA ASP A 220 16.55 -6.12 7.58
C ASP A 220 15.28 -5.66 6.84
N ASP A 221 15.41 -5.10 5.64
CA ASP A 221 14.29 -4.69 4.78
C ASP A 221 13.46 -5.91 4.34
N LEU A 222 14.12 -7.04 4.08
CA LEU A 222 13.46 -8.29 3.71
C LEU A 222 12.63 -8.84 4.88
N GLN A 223 13.17 -8.84 6.10
CA GLN A 223 12.49 -9.31 7.29
C GLN A 223 11.26 -8.45 7.60
N GLY A 224 11.38 -7.12 7.52
CA GLY A 224 10.27 -6.19 7.73
C GLY A 224 9.11 -6.40 6.76
N THR A 225 9.40 -6.65 5.48
CA THR A 225 8.35 -6.90 4.48
C THR A 225 7.69 -8.26 4.65
N VAL A 226 8.46 -9.32 4.98
CA VAL A 226 7.94 -10.68 5.17
C VAL A 226 6.95 -10.76 6.33
N THR A 227 7.13 -9.97 7.39
CA THR A 227 6.33 -9.99 8.61
C THR A 227 4.82 -9.81 8.36
N TYR A 228 4.45 -9.02 7.34
CA TYR A 228 3.04 -8.73 7.02
C TYR A 228 2.47 -9.61 5.91
N MET A 229 3.28 -10.48 5.29
CA MET A 229 2.81 -11.35 4.22
C MET A 229 1.89 -12.45 4.73
N SER A 230 0.85 -12.75 3.96
CA SER A 230 -0.02 -13.88 4.24
C SER A 230 0.66 -15.23 3.92
N PRO A 231 0.23 -16.34 4.55
CA PRO A 231 0.78 -17.67 4.27
C PRO A 231 0.75 -18.06 2.78
N GLU A 232 -0.33 -17.70 2.06
CA GLU A 232 -0.46 -17.96 0.62
C GLU A 232 0.46 -17.07 -0.23
N GLN A 233 0.78 -15.85 0.22
CA GLN A 233 1.81 -15.02 -0.44
C GLN A 233 3.19 -15.67 -0.33
N LEU A 234 3.55 -16.17 0.85
CA LEU A 234 4.81 -16.85 1.09
C LEU A 234 4.93 -18.15 0.28
N ARG A 235 3.82 -18.88 0.11
CA ARG A 235 3.76 -20.08 -0.74
C ARG A 235 3.67 -19.76 -2.22
N ARG A 236 3.53 -18.46 -2.61
CA ARG A 236 3.32 -18.04 -4.00
C ARG A 236 2.11 -18.71 -4.64
N ASP A 237 1.03 -18.84 -3.87
CA ASP A 237 -0.20 -19.47 -4.34
C ASP A 237 -0.79 -18.69 -5.52
N PRO A 238 -1.00 -19.33 -6.68
CA PRO A 238 -1.63 -18.68 -7.83
C PRO A 238 -3.08 -18.28 -7.56
N ALA A 239 -3.78 -18.96 -6.64
CA ALA A 239 -5.16 -18.70 -6.25
C ALA A 239 -5.30 -17.57 -5.19
N LEU A 240 -4.20 -16.88 -4.86
CA LEU A 240 -4.21 -15.75 -3.94
C LEU A 240 -5.26 -14.71 -4.33
N ASP A 241 -6.14 -14.37 -3.39
CA ASP A 241 -7.24 -13.42 -3.53
C ASP A 241 -7.21 -12.26 -2.52
N ALA A 242 -8.28 -11.49 -2.45
CA ALA A 242 -8.46 -10.32 -1.58
C ALA A 242 -8.25 -10.61 -0.08
N ARG A 243 -8.46 -11.85 0.37
CA ARG A 243 -8.30 -12.26 1.78
C ARG A 243 -6.84 -12.28 2.24
N SER A 244 -5.88 -12.19 1.30
CA SER A 244 -4.49 -11.95 1.64
C SER A 244 -4.27 -10.55 2.25
N ASP A 245 -4.94 -9.52 1.71
CA ASP A 245 -4.88 -8.17 2.27
C ASP A 245 -5.55 -8.11 3.65
N ILE A 246 -6.62 -8.89 3.87
CA ILE A 246 -7.28 -9.01 5.18
C ILE A 246 -6.32 -9.61 6.23
N PHE A 247 -5.54 -10.62 5.86
CA PHE A 247 -4.50 -11.15 6.74
C PHE A 247 -3.46 -10.07 7.10
N SER A 248 -2.93 -9.38 6.09
CA SER A 248 -1.92 -8.34 6.30
C SER A 248 -2.47 -7.18 7.16
N LEU A 249 -3.72 -6.76 6.93
CA LEU A 249 -4.39 -5.76 7.76
C LEU A 249 -4.65 -6.29 9.19
N GLY A 250 -4.93 -7.59 9.34
CA GLY A 250 -4.99 -8.27 10.63
C GLY A 250 -3.68 -8.23 11.40
N VAL A 251 -2.52 -8.37 10.70
CA VAL A 251 -1.19 -8.22 11.31
C VAL A 251 -0.97 -6.78 11.80
N VAL A 252 -1.35 -5.78 10.97
CA VAL A 252 -1.27 -4.37 11.37
C VAL A 252 -2.13 -4.10 12.60
N LEU A 253 -3.38 -4.57 12.60
CA LEU A 253 -4.30 -4.40 13.73
C LEU A 253 -3.77 -5.10 14.99
N TYR A 254 -3.24 -6.32 14.87
CA TYR A 254 -2.59 -7.01 15.98
C TYR A 254 -1.44 -6.18 16.56
N GLU A 255 -0.55 -5.66 15.72
CA GLU A 255 0.58 -4.83 16.16
C GLU A 255 0.10 -3.55 16.86
N MET A 256 -0.94 -2.92 16.33
CA MET A 256 -1.57 -1.76 16.97
C MET A 256 -2.09 -2.06 18.38
N LEU A 257 -2.61 -3.25 18.61
CA LEU A 257 -3.14 -3.67 19.91
C LEU A 257 -2.08 -4.19 20.86
N ALA A 258 -1.17 -5.03 20.37
CA ALA A 258 -0.18 -5.74 21.17
C ALA A 258 1.14 -4.95 21.37
N GLY A 259 1.43 -3.97 20.48
CA GLY A 259 2.71 -3.26 20.44
C GLY A 259 3.84 -4.06 19.78
N GLN A 260 3.54 -5.25 19.28
CA GLN A 260 4.46 -6.12 18.54
C GLN A 260 3.67 -6.92 17.50
N THR A 261 4.34 -7.49 16.51
CA THR A 261 3.72 -8.32 15.48
C THR A 261 3.39 -9.72 16.01
N PRO A 262 2.38 -10.43 15.41
CA PRO A 262 1.95 -11.76 15.88
C PRO A 262 3.00 -12.86 15.70
N ALA A 263 3.99 -12.64 14.84
CA ALA A 263 5.15 -13.51 14.67
C ALA A 263 6.41 -12.72 14.99
N VAL A 264 7.25 -13.27 15.86
CA VAL A 264 8.56 -12.71 16.22
C VAL A 264 9.60 -13.78 15.97
N ALA A 265 10.64 -13.46 15.22
CA ALA A 265 11.71 -14.40 14.89
C ALA A 265 13.03 -13.67 14.64
N ASN A 266 14.15 -14.38 14.82
CA ASN A 266 15.47 -13.81 14.61
C ASN A 266 15.98 -13.94 13.17
N THR A 267 15.39 -14.84 12.38
CA THR A 267 15.77 -15.07 11.00
C THR A 267 14.55 -15.02 10.09
N VAL A 268 14.78 -14.68 8.82
CA VAL A 268 13.71 -14.69 7.78
C VAL A 268 13.05 -16.07 7.65
N ARG A 269 13.82 -17.15 7.78
CA ARG A 269 13.30 -18.51 7.71
C ARG A 269 12.36 -18.82 8.86
N GLU A 270 12.78 -18.54 10.08
CA GLU A 270 11.94 -18.71 11.27
C GLU A 270 10.67 -17.86 11.19
N MET A 271 10.78 -16.62 10.65
CA MET A 271 9.62 -15.75 10.41
C MET A 271 8.63 -16.40 9.43
N ILE A 272 9.12 -16.93 8.32
CA ILE A 272 8.28 -17.65 7.34
C ILE A 272 7.59 -18.85 7.98
N ASP A 273 8.32 -19.66 8.75
CA ASP A 273 7.76 -20.83 9.44
C ASP A 273 6.71 -20.42 10.48
N ALA A 274 6.96 -19.35 11.26
CA ALA A 274 6.01 -18.82 12.23
C ALA A 274 4.72 -18.29 11.56
N ILE A 275 4.84 -17.59 10.43
CA ILE A 275 3.68 -17.09 9.69
C ILE A 275 2.88 -18.25 9.09
N GLN A 276 3.54 -19.28 8.56
CA GLN A 276 2.86 -20.39 7.90
C GLN A 276 2.21 -21.38 8.87
N PHE A 277 2.88 -21.67 9.99
CA PHE A 277 2.53 -22.77 10.87
C PHE A 277 2.34 -22.40 12.33
N GLY A 278 2.89 -21.26 12.77
CA GLY A 278 2.80 -20.81 14.16
C GLY A 278 1.38 -20.37 14.54
N ALA A 279 0.98 -20.65 15.75
CA ALA A 279 -0.21 -20.08 16.37
C ALA A 279 0.21 -18.81 17.13
N PRO A 280 -0.24 -17.61 16.72
CA PRO A 280 0.08 -16.40 17.48
C PRO A 280 -0.67 -16.38 18.81
N ASP A 281 -0.05 -15.79 19.82
CA ASP A 281 -0.74 -15.47 21.06
C ASP A 281 -1.85 -14.45 20.81
N LYS A 282 -2.83 -14.40 21.72
CA LYS A 282 -3.85 -13.34 21.67
C LYS A 282 -3.20 -11.97 21.96
N PRO A 283 -3.66 -10.88 21.31
CA PRO A 283 -3.07 -9.54 21.53
C PRO A 283 -3.07 -9.11 22.99
N SER A 284 -4.07 -9.51 23.79
CA SER A 284 -4.20 -9.20 25.22
C SER A 284 -3.04 -9.73 26.08
N VAL A 285 -2.33 -10.76 25.63
CA VAL A 285 -1.16 -11.30 26.32
C VAL A 285 -0.02 -10.29 26.37
N HIS A 286 0.10 -9.45 25.35
CA HIS A 286 1.19 -8.49 25.18
C HIS A 286 0.76 -7.03 25.39
N SER A 287 -0.56 -6.77 25.35
CA SER A 287 -1.10 -5.42 25.44
C SER A 287 -1.09 -4.87 26.87
N THR A 288 -0.75 -3.61 26.99
CA THR A 288 -0.94 -2.84 28.23
C THR A 288 -2.32 -2.20 28.35
N LEU A 289 -3.09 -2.20 27.24
CA LEU A 289 -4.45 -1.64 27.16
C LEU A 289 -5.48 -2.77 27.28
N PRO A 290 -6.64 -2.52 27.89
CA PRO A 290 -7.73 -3.49 27.85
C PRO A 290 -8.25 -3.63 26.41
N ILE A 291 -8.29 -4.86 25.90
CA ILE A 291 -8.81 -5.17 24.57
C ILE A 291 -10.16 -5.85 24.73
N PRO A 292 -11.24 -5.34 24.10
CA PRO A 292 -12.52 -6.02 24.06
C PRO A 292 -12.41 -7.43 23.46
N ALA A 293 -13.07 -8.43 24.06
CA ALA A 293 -12.95 -9.82 23.64
C ALA A 293 -13.37 -10.02 22.17
N LEU A 294 -14.44 -9.34 21.72
CA LEU A 294 -14.91 -9.43 20.34
C LEU A 294 -13.88 -8.88 19.35
N LEU A 295 -13.19 -7.78 19.68
CA LEU A 295 -12.12 -7.22 18.85
C LEU A 295 -10.92 -8.17 18.79
N GLU A 296 -10.54 -8.77 19.91
CA GLU A 296 -9.49 -9.77 19.96
C GLU A 296 -9.80 -10.98 19.07
N ASP A 297 -11.01 -11.52 19.16
CA ASP A 297 -11.45 -12.65 18.34
C ASP A 297 -11.48 -12.28 16.85
N LEU A 298 -11.88 -11.06 16.49
CA LEU A 298 -11.83 -10.54 15.11
C LEU A 298 -10.41 -10.51 14.57
N VAL A 299 -9.46 -10.01 15.36
CA VAL A 299 -8.04 -9.99 14.97
C VAL A 299 -7.53 -11.39 14.71
N MET A 300 -7.82 -12.32 15.64
CA MET A 300 -7.39 -13.71 15.51
C MET A 300 -8.05 -14.41 14.32
N GLN A 301 -9.30 -14.06 13.99
CA GLN A 301 -9.97 -14.53 12.77
C GLN A 301 -9.26 -14.02 11.51
N CYS A 302 -8.88 -12.72 11.43
CA CYS A 302 -8.11 -12.18 10.29
C CYS A 302 -6.78 -12.92 10.10
N LEU A 303 -6.15 -13.36 11.19
CA LEU A 303 -4.86 -14.08 11.21
C LEU A 303 -4.97 -15.59 10.94
N SER A 304 -6.17 -16.11 10.63
CA SER A 304 -6.34 -17.51 10.25
C SER A 304 -5.40 -17.89 9.09
N LYS A 305 -4.73 -19.05 9.23
CA LYS A 305 -3.79 -19.55 8.21
C LYS A 305 -4.51 -19.92 6.91
N SER A 306 -5.72 -20.48 7.03
CA SER A 306 -6.59 -20.72 5.87
C SER A 306 -7.35 -19.44 5.52
N PRO A 307 -7.35 -19.01 4.24
CA PRO A 307 -8.18 -17.90 3.79
C PRO A 307 -9.68 -18.08 4.10
N ASP A 308 -10.20 -19.31 4.08
CA ASP A 308 -11.61 -19.60 4.37
C ASP A 308 -12.00 -19.40 5.85
N GLY A 309 -11.02 -19.39 6.75
CA GLY A 309 -11.23 -19.09 8.17
C GLY A 309 -11.23 -17.60 8.50
N ARG A 310 -10.86 -16.74 7.55
CA ARG A 310 -10.79 -15.29 7.74
C ARG A 310 -12.15 -14.62 7.54
N VAL A 311 -12.22 -13.35 7.90
CA VAL A 311 -13.33 -12.47 7.48
C VAL A 311 -13.43 -12.52 5.95
N ALA A 312 -14.65 -12.62 5.42
CA ALA A 312 -14.87 -12.92 4.00
C ALA A 312 -14.42 -11.77 3.07
N ASP A 313 -14.64 -10.52 3.49
CA ASP A 313 -14.33 -9.31 2.72
C ASP A 313 -14.11 -8.10 3.64
N CYS A 314 -13.54 -7.03 3.09
CA CYS A 314 -13.29 -5.79 3.85
C CYS A 314 -14.59 -5.11 4.29
N GLY A 315 -15.69 -5.24 3.56
CA GLY A 315 -16.99 -4.69 3.97
C GLY A 315 -17.52 -5.34 5.23
N SER A 316 -17.32 -6.66 5.40
CA SER A 316 -17.63 -7.37 6.65
C SER A 316 -16.70 -6.95 7.79
N LEU A 317 -15.40 -6.82 7.50
CA LEU A 317 -14.42 -6.33 8.48
C LEU A 317 -14.78 -4.93 8.99
N ILE A 318 -15.16 -4.00 8.11
CA ILE A 318 -15.57 -2.64 8.47
C ILE A 318 -16.77 -2.68 9.42
N ARG A 319 -17.80 -3.45 9.09
CA ARG A 319 -19.00 -3.57 9.98
C ARG A 319 -18.61 -4.06 11.36
N MET A 320 -17.80 -5.10 11.43
CA MET A 320 -17.35 -5.67 12.71
C MET A 320 -16.47 -4.69 13.50
N LEU A 321 -15.65 -3.86 12.84
CA LEU A 321 -14.83 -2.82 13.47
C LEU A 321 -15.63 -1.59 13.92
N GLN A 322 -16.84 -1.39 13.41
CA GLN A 322 -17.72 -0.26 13.76
C GLN A 322 -18.83 -0.64 14.74
N GLU A 323 -18.95 -1.90 15.12
CA GLU A 323 -19.85 -2.33 16.19
C GLU A 323 -19.36 -1.76 17.53
N ASP A 324 -20.30 -1.48 18.44
CA ASP A 324 -19.98 -1.00 19.80
C ASP A 324 -19.31 -2.13 20.59
N TRP A 325 -18.06 -1.90 20.98
CA TRP A 325 -17.22 -2.84 21.76
C TRP A 325 -17.42 -2.68 23.26
#